data_fa0ebaa78c46406b52f9683385dcd1b8
#
_entry.id   fa0ebaa78c46406b52f9683385dcd1b8
#
_cell.length_a   1.000
_cell.length_b   1.000
_cell.length_c   1.000
_cell.angle_alpha   90.00
_cell.angle_beta   90.00
_cell.angle_gamma   90.00
#
_symmetry.space_group_name_H-M   'P 1'
#
loop_
_entity.id
_entity.type
_entity.pdbx_description
1 polymer ?
#
loop_
_entity_poly.entity_id
_entity_poly.type
_entity_poly.pdbx_seq_one_letter_code
_entity_poly.pdbx_strand_id
1 'polypeptide(L)'
;GLLANYRTERAQGHLSSTVRRLEGRVNEVEQAKERVDVVFDEAVTLELPGERCGQPVVARLEPGARSTPDGRLLFTLEAPFEVARDARLAITGPNGSGKTTLLKLISAGATVPPERVLFMPQDLSADDGLHDLERLQELPREARGRVLQWVHALGVDPDGLLASRAPSAGETRLLHLALGLSASPWLVLLDEP
;
A
#
# COMPACT_ATOMS: atom_id res chain seq x y z
N GLY A 1 18.21 -47.24 33.06
CA GLY A 1 16.97 -46.53 33.41
C GLY A 1 17.21 -45.07 33.86
N LEU A 2 18.29 -44.77 34.63
CA LEU A 2 18.53 -43.44 35.21
C LEU A 2 18.95 -42.37 34.21
N LEU A 3 19.65 -42.69 33.14
CA LEU A 3 20.07 -41.74 32.09
C LEU A 3 18.95 -41.31 31.12
N ALA A 4 17.92 -42.14 30.95
CA ALA A 4 16.77 -41.81 30.11
C ALA A 4 15.86 -40.78 30.80
N ASN A 5 15.65 -40.89 32.12
CA ASN A 5 14.85 -39.94 32.89
C ASN A 5 15.51 -38.55 32.95
N TYR A 6 16.84 -38.48 33.07
CA TYR A 6 17.56 -37.19 33.14
C TYR A 6 17.50 -36.40 31.80
N ARG A 7 17.45 -37.08 30.65
CA ARG A 7 17.26 -36.42 29.33
C ARG A 7 15.83 -35.92 29.12
N THR A 8 14.85 -36.65 29.63
CA THR A 8 13.42 -36.26 29.50
C THR A 8 13.09 -35.05 30.38
N GLU A 9 13.62 -35.00 31.61
CA GLU A 9 13.41 -33.85 32.51
C GLU A 9 14.09 -32.57 32.00
N ARG A 10 15.31 -32.67 31.42
CA ARG A 10 15.97 -31.52 30.77
C ARG A 10 15.20 -31.00 29.54
N ALA A 11 14.68 -31.90 28.72
CA ALA A 11 13.89 -31.54 27.55
C ALA A 11 12.54 -30.88 27.94
N GLN A 12 11.89 -31.39 29.01
CA GLN A 12 10.67 -30.78 29.55
C GLN A 12 10.93 -29.40 30.20
N GLY A 13 12.07 -29.24 30.90
CA GLY A 13 12.48 -27.95 31.46
C GLY A 13 12.75 -26.87 30.39
N HIS A 14 13.38 -27.24 29.27
CA HIS A 14 13.62 -26.33 28.15
C HIS A 14 12.32 -25.96 27.39
N LEU A 15 11.42 -26.91 27.22
CA LEU A 15 10.10 -26.66 26.61
C LEU A 15 9.25 -25.71 27.49
N SER A 16 9.23 -25.91 28.81
CA SER A 16 8.46 -25.06 29.72
C SER A 16 9.03 -23.64 29.82
N SER A 17 10.35 -23.45 29.72
CA SER A 17 10.97 -22.13 29.71
C SER A 17 10.74 -21.39 28.40
N THR A 18 10.69 -22.09 27.26
CA THR A 18 10.40 -21.53 25.95
C THR A 18 8.94 -21.13 25.85
N VAL A 19 8.02 -21.96 26.34
CA VAL A 19 6.58 -21.65 26.38
C VAL A 19 6.33 -20.44 27.26
N ARG A 20 6.87 -20.35 28.46
CA ARG A 20 6.73 -19.17 29.34
C ARG A 20 7.29 -17.91 28.72
N ARG A 21 8.37 -17.99 27.92
CA ARG A 21 8.95 -16.85 27.23
C ARG A 21 8.10 -16.38 26.05
N LEU A 22 7.43 -17.31 25.37
CA LEU A 22 6.45 -17.00 24.32
C LEU A 22 5.17 -16.41 24.91
N GLU A 23 4.64 -16.95 26.00
CA GLU A 23 3.50 -16.41 26.73
C GLU A 23 3.79 -14.99 27.25
N GLY A 24 4.99 -14.73 27.79
CA GLY A 24 5.41 -13.39 28.19
C GLY A 24 5.42 -12.41 27.03
N ARG A 25 5.93 -12.79 25.85
CA ARG A 25 5.92 -11.94 24.66
C ARG A 25 4.52 -11.72 24.09
N VAL A 26 3.65 -12.71 24.14
CA VAL A 26 2.23 -12.54 23.74
C VAL A 26 1.55 -11.55 24.67
N ASN A 27 1.72 -11.67 25.99
CA ASN A 27 1.16 -10.72 26.95
C ASN A 27 1.73 -9.30 26.80
N GLU A 28 3.03 -9.15 26.49
CA GLU A 28 3.63 -7.84 26.18
C GLU A 28 3.05 -7.22 24.92
N VAL A 29 2.80 -8.02 23.88
CA VAL A 29 2.16 -7.56 22.63
C VAL A 29 0.69 -7.23 22.87
N GLU A 30 -0.04 -8.02 23.67
CA GLU A 30 -1.42 -7.72 24.02
C GLU A 30 -1.54 -6.46 24.88
N GLN A 31 -0.65 -6.27 25.87
CA GLN A 31 -0.58 -5.04 26.66
C GLN A 31 -0.16 -3.82 25.84
N ALA A 32 0.73 -4.00 24.85
CA ALA A 32 1.08 -2.95 23.89
C ALA A 32 -0.09 -2.61 22.98
N LYS A 33 -0.93 -3.58 22.61
CA LYS A 33 -2.13 -3.40 21.82
C LYS A 33 -3.24 -2.65 22.60
N GLU A 34 -3.37 -2.93 23.90
CA GLU A 34 -4.30 -2.19 24.79
C GLU A 34 -3.83 -0.73 25.07
N ARG A 35 -2.52 -0.45 24.94
CA ARG A 35 -1.98 0.91 25.12
C ARG A 35 -1.98 1.75 23.86
N VAL A 36 -2.27 1.17 22.70
CA VAL A 36 -2.61 1.92 21.51
C VAL A 36 -4.09 2.26 21.62
N ASP A 37 -4.42 3.25 22.44
CA ASP A 37 -5.64 4.04 22.23
C ASP A 37 -5.50 4.65 20.84
N VAL A 38 -6.03 3.95 19.85
CA VAL A 38 -6.36 4.56 18.58
C VAL A 38 -7.50 5.51 18.89
N VAL A 39 -7.15 6.72 19.32
CA VAL A 39 -8.07 7.84 19.29
C VAL A 39 -8.42 7.98 17.80
N PHE A 40 -9.54 7.37 17.41
CA PHE A 40 -10.22 7.76 16.19
C PHE A 40 -10.77 9.15 16.48
N ASP A 41 -9.90 10.14 16.31
CA ASP A 41 -10.33 11.51 16.20
C ASP A 41 -11.35 11.54 15.07
N GLU A 42 -12.46 12.23 15.29
CA GLU A 42 -13.68 12.31 14.50
C GLU A 42 -13.52 11.83 13.06
N ALA A 43 -14.28 10.81 12.65
CA ALA A 43 -14.21 10.21 11.32
C ALA A 43 -14.19 11.33 10.26
N VAL A 44 -13.02 11.68 9.80
CA VAL A 44 -12.86 12.65 8.72
C VAL A 44 -13.42 11.98 7.47
N THR A 45 -14.62 12.39 7.08
CA THR A 45 -15.20 11.94 5.83
C THR A 45 -14.40 12.56 4.70
N LEU A 46 -13.59 11.74 4.04
CA LEU A 46 -12.83 12.15 2.87
C LEU A 46 -13.76 12.10 1.65
N GLU A 47 -14.23 13.26 1.24
CA GLU A 47 -14.92 13.40 -0.03
C GLU A 47 -13.87 13.51 -1.14
N LEU A 48 -13.85 12.54 -2.05
CA LEU A 48 -13.07 12.63 -3.28
C LEU A 48 -13.76 13.64 -4.20
N PRO A 49 -13.22 14.87 -4.35
CA PRO A 49 -13.74 15.78 -5.36
C PRO A 49 -13.37 15.20 -6.72
N GLY A 50 -14.34 14.72 -7.47
CA GLY A 50 -14.04 14.09 -8.73
C GLY A 50 -15.15 14.26 -9.73
N GLU A 51 -14.80 14.68 -10.94
CA GLU A 51 -15.65 14.52 -12.09
C GLU A 51 -15.64 13.05 -12.51
N ARG A 52 -16.82 12.53 -12.83
CA ARG A 52 -16.94 11.18 -13.36
C ARG A 52 -16.21 11.10 -14.70
N CYS A 53 -15.37 10.09 -14.89
CA CYS A 53 -14.73 9.82 -16.17
C CYS A 53 -15.79 9.69 -17.28
N GLY A 54 -15.65 10.47 -18.35
CA GLY A 54 -16.56 10.42 -19.51
C GLY A 54 -16.41 9.13 -20.33
N GLN A 55 -15.24 8.49 -20.27
CA GLN A 55 -14.96 7.26 -21.00
C GLN A 55 -15.53 6.04 -20.26
N PRO A 56 -16.15 5.06 -20.94
CA PRO A 56 -16.68 3.84 -20.31
C PRO A 56 -15.57 2.89 -19.87
N VAL A 57 -14.42 2.88 -20.54
CA VAL A 57 -13.23 2.05 -20.27
C VAL A 57 -12.07 2.96 -19.92
N VAL A 58 -11.39 2.70 -18.81
CA VAL A 58 -10.26 3.49 -18.28
C VAL A 58 -8.91 2.83 -18.47
N ALA A 59 -8.88 1.54 -18.77
CA ALA A 59 -7.66 0.84 -19.17
C ALA A 59 -8.01 -0.37 -20.06
N ARG A 60 -7.08 -0.71 -20.97
CA ARG A 60 -7.23 -1.84 -21.89
C ARG A 60 -5.90 -2.55 -22.07
N LEU A 61 -5.92 -3.87 -22.00
CA LEU A 61 -4.78 -4.74 -22.29
C LEU A 61 -5.14 -5.67 -23.47
N GLU A 62 -4.19 -5.80 -24.39
CA GLU A 62 -4.32 -6.73 -25.50
C GLU A 62 -4.01 -8.17 -25.05
N PRO A 63 -4.62 -9.17 -25.72
CA PRO A 63 -4.33 -10.59 -25.46
C PRO A 63 -2.84 -10.91 -25.60
N GLY A 64 -2.41 -11.95 -24.93
CA GLY A 64 -1.05 -12.46 -25.06
C GLY A 64 -0.45 -12.96 -23.75
N ALA A 65 0.65 -13.69 -23.88
CA ALA A 65 1.43 -14.19 -22.76
C ALA A 65 2.25 -13.07 -22.12
N ARG A 66 2.39 -13.14 -20.81
CA ARG A 66 3.22 -12.23 -20.02
C ARG A 66 4.25 -13.05 -19.24
N SER A 67 5.50 -12.73 -19.42
CA SER A 67 6.63 -13.44 -18.83
C SER A 67 7.53 -12.49 -18.07
N THR A 68 8.29 -13.03 -17.12
CA THR A 68 9.40 -12.32 -16.45
C THR A 68 10.55 -12.07 -17.45
N PRO A 69 11.50 -11.18 -17.14
CA PRO A 69 12.68 -10.93 -18.01
C PRO A 69 13.53 -12.18 -18.28
N ASP A 70 13.55 -13.14 -17.37
CA ASP A 70 14.21 -14.45 -17.51
C ASP A 70 13.39 -15.49 -18.28
N GLY A 71 12.22 -15.09 -18.84
CA GLY A 71 11.40 -15.93 -19.73
C GLY A 71 10.37 -16.82 -19.03
N ARG A 72 10.25 -16.78 -17.70
CA ARG A 72 9.22 -17.55 -16.97
C ARG A 72 7.83 -16.96 -17.24
N LEU A 73 6.93 -17.79 -17.76
CA LEU A 73 5.51 -17.41 -17.95
C LEU A 73 4.85 -17.07 -16.60
N LEU A 74 4.24 -15.90 -16.51
CA LEU A 74 3.45 -15.47 -15.36
C LEU A 74 1.97 -15.78 -15.57
N PHE A 75 1.41 -15.30 -16.66
CA PHE A 75 0.00 -15.53 -17.03
C PHE A 75 -0.22 -15.25 -18.52
N THR A 76 -1.37 -15.68 -19.03
CA THR A 76 -1.82 -15.40 -20.40
C THR A 76 -3.19 -14.74 -20.37
N LEU A 77 -3.34 -13.66 -21.13
CA LEU A 77 -4.64 -13.07 -21.41
C LEU A 77 -5.15 -13.67 -22.71
N GLU A 78 -6.24 -14.44 -22.65
CA GLU A 78 -6.81 -15.11 -23.82
C GLU A 78 -7.67 -14.17 -24.66
N ALA A 79 -8.19 -13.10 -24.05
CA ALA A 79 -9.01 -12.07 -24.66
C ALA A 79 -8.57 -10.68 -24.20
N PRO A 80 -8.99 -9.59 -24.90
CA PRO A 80 -8.76 -8.24 -24.39
C PRO A 80 -9.32 -8.06 -22.98
N PHE A 81 -8.52 -7.50 -22.08
CA PHE A 81 -8.94 -7.22 -20.72
C PHE A 81 -9.21 -5.71 -20.58
N GLU A 82 -10.45 -5.35 -20.27
CA GLU A 82 -10.88 -3.98 -20.14
C GLU A 82 -11.28 -3.66 -18.69
N VAL A 83 -10.85 -2.51 -18.20
CA VAL A 83 -11.27 -1.96 -16.91
C VAL A 83 -12.32 -0.89 -17.16
N ALA A 84 -13.56 -1.17 -16.78
CA ALA A 84 -14.63 -0.19 -16.85
C ALA A 84 -14.43 0.89 -15.78
N ARG A 85 -14.84 2.12 -16.05
CA ARG A 85 -14.71 3.27 -15.12
C ARG A 85 -15.36 3.07 -13.75
N ASP A 86 -16.38 2.22 -13.65
CA ASP A 86 -17.10 1.93 -12.41
C ASP A 86 -16.66 0.57 -11.80
N ALA A 87 -15.64 -0.08 -12.38
CA ALA A 87 -15.17 -1.38 -11.92
C ALA A 87 -14.47 -1.29 -10.57
N ARG A 88 -14.69 -2.28 -9.73
CA ARG A 88 -13.93 -2.55 -8.52
C ARG A 88 -13.38 -3.96 -8.62
N LEU A 89 -12.08 -4.08 -8.84
CA LEU A 89 -11.42 -5.35 -9.13
C LEU A 89 -10.46 -5.70 -8.00
N ALA A 90 -10.53 -6.92 -7.52
CA ALA A 90 -9.52 -7.50 -6.63
C ALA A 90 -8.71 -8.54 -7.41
N ILE A 91 -7.38 -8.33 -7.47
CA ILE A 91 -6.45 -9.26 -8.07
C ILE A 91 -5.89 -10.16 -6.98
N THR A 92 -6.25 -11.45 -7.02
CA THR A 92 -5.85 -12.43 -6.01
C THR A 92 -4.95 -13.51 -6.62
N GLY A 93 -4.12 -14.12 -5.80
CA GLY A 93 -3.22 -15.19 -6.23
C GLY A 93 -2.00 -15.32 -5.33
N PRO A 94 -1.26 -16.44 -5.42
CA PRO A 94 -0.05 -16.67 -4.63
C PRO A 94 1.05 -15.65 -4.96
N ASN A 95 2.07 -15.56 -4.07
CA ASN A 95 3.23 -14.71 -4.31
C ASN A 95 3.96 -15.17 -5.59
N GLY A 96 4.41 -14.20 -6.39
CA GLY A 96 5.09 -14.47 -7.66
C GLY A 96 4.16 -14.85 -8.83
N SER A 97 2.82 -14.79 -8.67
CA SER A 97 1.87 -15.08 -9.76
C SER A 97 1.74 -13.94 -10.79
N GLY A 98 2.37 -12.79 -10.56
CA GLY A 98 2.33 -11.67 -11.49
C GLY A 98 1.31 -10.58 -11.17
N LYS A 99 0.77 -10.52 -9.95
CA LYS A 99 -0.20 -9.47 -9.51
C LYS A 99 0.32 -8.06 -9.78
N THR A 100 1.50 -7.74 -9.25
CA THR A 100 2.19 -6.45 -9.48
C THR A 100 2.43 -6.19 -10.97
N THR A 101 2.81 -7.23 -11.73
CA THR A 101 3.02 -7.12 -13.18
C THR A 101 1.71 -6.76 -13.89
N LEU A 102 0.60 -7.40 -13.51
CA LEU A 102 -0.71 -7.09 -14.08
C LEU A 102 -1.14 -5.65 -13.74
N LEU A 103 -0.96 -5.19 -12.50
CA LEU A 103 -1.24 -3.80 -12.10
C LEU A 103 -0.42 -2.79 -12.92
N LYS A 104 0.88 -3.04 -13.11
CA LYS A 104 1.75 -2.20 -13.95
C LYS A 104 1.29 -2.19 -15.41
N LEU A 105 0.86 -3.33 -15.94
CA LEU A 105 0.32 -3.40 -17.30
C LEU A 105 -1.01 -2.63 -17.42
N ILE A 106 -1.90 -2.73 -16.42
CA ILE A 106 -3.15 -1.95 -16.38
C ILE A 106 -2.81 -0.44 -16.38
N SER A 107 -1.83 -0.01 -15.57
CA SER A 107 -1.36 1.36 -15.55
C SER A 107 -0.83 1.81 -16.92
N ALA A 108 0.01 0.98 -17.56
CA ALA A 108 0.56 1.27 -18.88
C ALA A 108 -0.51 1.24 -20.00
N GLY A 109 -1.56 0.43 -19.84
CA GLY A 109 -2.69 0.35 -20.75
C GLY A 109 -3.83 1.32 -20.43
N ALA A 110 -3.59 2.32 -19.55
CA ALA A 110 -4.59 3.33 -19.23
C ALA A 110 -4.97 4.11 -20.46
N THR A 111 -6.29 4.29 -20.67
CA THR A 111 -6.87 5.08 -21.75
C THR A 111 -7.20 6.50 -21.31
N VAL A 112 -6.98 6.79 -20.04
CA VAL A 112 -7.18 8.11 -19.41
C VAL A 112 -5.82 8.84 -19.30
N PRO A 113 -5.83 10.19 -19.14
CA PRO A 113 -4.61 10.95 -18.99
C PRO A 113 -3.74 10.46 -17.79
N PRO A 114 -2.40 10.45 -17.90
CA PRO A 114 -1.51 9.97 -16.84
C PRO A 114 -1.74 10.63 -15.48
N GLU A 115 -2.09 11.92 -15.47
CA GLU A 115 -2.40 12.68 -14.25
C GLU A 115 -3.70 12.23 -13.57
N ARG A 116 -4.51 11.43 -14.26
CA ARG A 116 -5.75 10.81 -13.74
C ARG A 116 -5.55 9.35 -13.31
N VAL A 117 -4.30 8.88 -13.29
CA VAL A 117 -3.93 7.53 -12.82
C VAL A 117 -3.18 7.66 -11.52
N LEU A 118 -3.71 7.07 -10.44
CA LEU A 118 -2.99 6.87 -9.20
C LEU A 118 -2.50 5.41 -9.16
N PHE A 119 -1.20 5.22 -9.14
CA PHE A 119 -0.57 3.93 -8.90
C PHE A 119 0.17 3.95 -7.57
N MET A 120 -0.27 3.14 -6.62
CA MET A 120 0.38 2.92 -5.33
C MET A 120 1.17 1.62 -5.42
N PRO A 121 2.50 1.64 -5.51
CA PRO A 121 3.31 0.43 -5.51
C PRO A 121 3.36 -0.21 -4.11
N GLN A 122 3.76 -1.48 -4.05
CA GLN A 122 3.96 -2.22 -2.80
C GLN A 122 5.01 -1.53 -1.91
N ASP A 123 6.14 -1.17 -2.49
CA ASP A 123 7.24 -0.50 -1.82
C ASP A 123 7.51 0.87 -2.42
N LEU A 124 7.67 1.87 -1.57
CA LEU A 124 8.16 3.20 -1.89
C LEU A 124 9.52 3.38 -1.23
N SER A 125 10.48 3.87 -1.99
CA SER A 125 11.83 4.16 -1.50
C SER A 125 11.89 5.51 -0.77
N ALA A 126 12.97 5.78 -0.06
CA ALA A 126 13.21 7.09 0.53
C ALA A 126 13.31 8.20 -0.54
N ASP A 127 13.85 7.87 -1.72
CA ASP A 127 13.95 8.81 -2.85
C ASP A 127 12.56 9.17 -3.39
N ASP A 128 11.60 8.23 -3.41
CA ASP A 128 10.21 8.52 -3.77
C ASP A 128 9.59 9.50 -2.78
N GLY A 129 9.88 9.35 -1.49
CA GLY A 129 9.41 10.27 -0.45
C GLY A 129 9.97 11.69 -0.60
N LEU A 130 11.25 11.83 -0.93
CA LEU A 130 11.87 13.11 -1.20
C LEU A 130 11.28 13.76 -2.45
N HIS A 131 11.12 13.00 -3.52
CA HIS A 131 10.51 13.48 -4.75
C HIS A 131 9.06 13.95 -4.54
N ASP A 132 8.27 13.22 -3.75
CA ASP A 132 6.90 13.61 -3.43
C ASP A 132 6.85 14.88 -2.55
N LEU A 133 7.81 15.09 -1.63
CA LEU A 133 7.95 16.34 -0.91
C LEU A 133 8.29 17.52 -1.83
N GLU A 134 9.20 17.34 -2.78
CA GLU A 134 9.54 18.35 -3.78
C GLU A 134 8.30 18.71 -4.62
N ARG A 135 7.58 17.71 -5.12
CA ARG A 135 6.32 17.91 -5.85
C ARG A 135 5.29 18.68 -5.02
N LEU A 136 5.15 18.35 -3.73
CA LEU A 136 4.25 19.07 -2.83
C LEU A 136 4.63 20.54 -2.70
N GLN A 137 5.93 20.85 -2.60
CA GLN A 137 6.43 22.22 -2.48
C GLN A 137 6.23 23.05 -3.76
N GLU A 138 6.31 22.42 -4.93
CA GLU A 138 6.11 23.04 -6.24
C GLU A 138 4.62 23.33 -6.55
N LEU A 139 3.70 22.67 -5.84
CA LEU A 139 2.27 22.89 -6.08
C LEU A 139 1.85 24.33 -5.76
N PRO A 140 0.92 24.92 -6.54
CA PRO A 140 0.25 26.16 -6.18
C PRO A 140 -0.38 26.07 -4.79
N ARG A 141 -0.44 27.20 -4.08
CA ARG A 141 -0.89 27.27 -2.68
C ARG A 141 -2.19 26.51 -2.41
N GLU A 142 -3.19 26.67 -3.27
CA GLU A 142 -4.49 26.00 -3.11
C GLU A 142 -4.39 24.47 -3.30
N ALA A 143 -3.65 24.02 -4.31
CA ALA A 143 -3.44 22.60 -4.55
C ALA A 143 -2.66 21.96 -3.40
N ARG A 144 -1.59 22.62 -2.94
CA ARG A 144 -0.82 22.20 -1.77
C ARG A 144 -1.68 22.12 -0.52
N GLY A 145 -2.55 23.10 -0.29
CA GLY A 145 -3.49 23.10 0.84
C GLY A 145 -4.42 21.89 0.82
N ARG A 146 -4.93 21.50 -0.36
CA ARG A 146 -5.75 20.28 -0.50
C ARG A 146 -4.97 19.01 -0.17
N VAL A 147 -3.72 18.89 -0.67
CA VAL A 147 -2.87 17.73 -0.34
C VAL A 147 -2.62 17.65 1.16
N LEU A 148 -2.29 18.77 1.81
CA LEU A 148 -2.04 18.79 3.26
C LEU A 148 -3.30 18.47 4.08
N GLN A 149 -4.50 18.81 3.59
CA GLN A 149 -5.75 18.35 4.19
C GLN A 149 -5.90 16.83 4.10
N TRP A 150 -5.56 16.23 2.96
CA TRP A 150 -5.54 14.77 2.81
C TRP A 150 -4.51 14.12 3.73
N VAL A 151 -3.29 14.67 3.80
CA VAL A 151 -2.22 14.21 4.70
C VAL A 151 -2.71 14.19 6.15
N HIS A 152 -3.33 15.29 6.60
CA HIS A 152 -3.90 15.40 7.94
C HIS A 152 -5.01 14.38 8.17
N ALA A 153 -5.94 14.26 7.24
CA ALA A 153 -7.05 13.31 7.31
C ALA A 153 -6.61 11.84 7.31
N LEU A 154 -5.45 11.55 6.74
CA LEU A 154 -4.80 10.23 6.79
C LEU A 154 -3.97 10.01 8.06
N GLY A 155 -3.99 10.96 9.02
CA GLY A 155 -3.35 10.81 10.33
C GLY A 155 -1.89 11.23 10.39
N VAL A 156 -1.39 11.96 9.39
CA VAL A 156 -0.02 12.52 9.39
C VAL A 156 -0.07 14.00 9.75
N ASP A 157 0.81 14.44 10.64
CA ASP A 157 1.00 15.86 10.96
C ASP A 157 1.62 16.61 9.77
N PRO A 158 0.90 17.55 9.13
CA PRO A 158 1.42 18.28 7.98
C PRO A 158 2.64 19.14 8.29
N ASP A 159 2.70 19.74 9.48
CA ASP A 159 3.80 20.63 9.87
C ASP A 159 5.06 19.80 10.14
N GLY A 160 4.93 18.66 10.81
CA GLY A 160 6.01 17.71 11.02
C GLY A 160 6.55 17.16 9.69
N LEU A 161 5.66 16.80 8.75
CA LEU A 161 6.03 16.33 7.42
C LEU A 161 6.81 17.41 6.63
N LEU A 162 6.35 18.66 6.64
CA LEU A 162 7.01 19.76 5.94
C LEU A 162 8.36 20.15 6.56
N ALA A 163 8.52 19.97 7.87
CA ALA A 163 9.78 20.22 8.58
C ALA A 163 10.78 19.07 8.44
N SER A 164 10.32 17.89 8.02
CA SER A 164 11.18 16.71 7.87
C SER A 164 12.13 16.85 6.68
N ARG A 165 13.37 16.38 6.89
CA ARG A 165 14.36 16.26 5.80
C ARG A 165 14.17 14.99 4.96
N ALA A 166 13.53 13.99 5.54
CA ALA A 166 13.21 12.74 4.87
C ALA A 166 12.00 12.12 5.57
N PRO A 167 10.88 11.90 4.87
CA PRO A 167 9.72 11.25 5.44
C PRO A 167 10.04 9.81 5.82
N SER A 168 9.40 9.30 6.87
CA SER A 168 9.39 7.87 7.17
C SER A 168 8.69 7.09 6.07
N ALA A 169 8.86 5.76 6.01
CA ALA A 169 8.21 4.93 5.02
C ALA A 169 6.67 5.05 5.07
N GLY A 170 6.09 5.19 6.27
CA GLY A 170 4.65 5.41 6.45
C GLY A 170 4.21 6.79 5.92
N GLU A 171 4.94 7.86 6.26
CA GLU A 171 4.66 9.21 5.78
C GLU A 171 4.80 9.30 4.26
N THR A 172 5.84 8.68 3.68
CA THR A 172 6.03 8.58 2.23
C THR A 172 4.81 7.96 1.56
N ARG A 173 4.31 6.84 2.08
CA ARG A 173 3.14 6.15 1.53
C ARG A 173 1.90 7.02 1.59
N LEU A 174 1.64 7.68 2.72
CA LEU A 174 0.48 8.54 2.91
C LEU A 174 0.57 9.84 2.10
N LEU A 175 1.77 10.42 1.96
CA LEU A 175 1.99 11.57 1.10
C LEU A 175 1.76 11.23 -0.38
N HIS A 176 2.30 10.10 -0.84
CA HIS A 176 2.08 9.61 -2.21
C HIS A 176 0.59 9.43 -2.51
N LEU A 177 -0.14 8.82 -1.57
CA LEU A 177 -1.59 8.64 -1.66
C LEU A 177 -2.31 9.99 -1.69
N ALA A 178 -1.97 10.93 -0.81
CA ALA A 178 -2.57 12.26 -0.73
C ALA A 178 -2.37 13.05 -2.02
N LEU A 179 -1.15 13.04 -2.57
CA LEU A 179 -0.83 13.67 -3.86
C LEU A 179 -1.67 13.08 -4.99
N GLY A 180 -1.74 11.75 -5.06
CA GLY A 180 -2.52 11.06 -6.09
C GLY A 180 -4.02 11.31 -5.98
N LEU A 181 -4.58 11.27 -4.79
CA LEU A 181 -6.02 11.53 -4.55
C LEU A 181 -6.38 13.00 -4.83
N SER A 182 -5.51 13.95 -4.51
CA SER A 182 -5.73 15.37 -4.77
C SER A 182 -5.86 15.71 -6.26
N ALA A 183 -5.30 14.87 -7.13
CA ALA A 183 -5.42 14.97 -8.58
C ALA A 183 -6.77 14.47 -9.12
N SER A 184 -7.67 13.99 -8.26
CA SER A 184 -8.98 13.42 -8.64
C SER A 184 -8.83 12.30 -9.69
N PRO A 185 -8.17 11.20 -9.36
CA PRO A 185 -7.86 10.12 -10.29
C PRO A 185 -9.12 9.42 -10.80
N TRP A 186 -9.10 8.98 -12.05
CA TRP A 186 -10.14 8.14 -12.65
C TRP A 186 -9.80 6.65 -12.61
N LEU A 187 -8.53 6.34 -12.45
CA LEU A 187 -8.03 4.98 -12.25
C LEU A 187 -7.13 4.94 -11.01
N VAL A 188 -7.49 4.11 -10.05
CA VAL A 188 -6.71 3.88 -8.82
C VAL A 188 -6.25 2.43 -8.80
N LEU A 189 -4.95 2.23 -8.70
CA LEU A 189 -4.28 0.94 -8.67
C LEU A 189 -3.49 0.83 -7.36
N LEU A 190 -3.82 -0.15 -6.54
CA LEU A 190 -3.17 -0.37 -5.25
C LEU A 190 -2.52 -1.74 -5.22
N ASP A 191 -1.21 -1.78 -5.00
CA ASP A 191 -0.45 -3.02 -4.87
C ASP A 191 -0.18 -3.29 -3.38
N GLU A 192 -0.86 -4.29 -2.82
CA GLU A 192 -0.85 -4.64 -1.39
C GLU A 192 -1.16 -3.41 -0.49
N PRO A 193 -2.41 -2.90 -0.53
CA PRO A 193 -2.82 -1.69 0.19
C PRO A 193 -2.85 -1.87 1.71
#